data_126517fff9bd788cc5ddd210be71b2b2
#
_entry.id   126517fff9bd788cc5ddd210be71b2b2
#
_cell.length_a   1.000
_cell.length_b   1.000
_cell.length_c   1.000
_cell.angle_alpha   90.00
_cell.angle_beta   90.00
_cell.angle_gamma   90.00
#
_symmetry.space_group_name_H-M   'P 1'
#
loop_
_entity.id
_entity.type
_entity.pdbx_description
1 polymer ?
#
loop_
_entity_poly.entity_id
_entity_poly.type
_entity_poly.pdbx_seq_one_letter_code
_entity_poly.pdbx_strand_id
1 'polypeptide(L)'
;YWAMSLAMTNGVMGSKPWGKYDKVKVLCPVPGYDRHFAVSEFLGMELVNVPMKENGPDMDIVEKLVAEDDTIKAIWCVPMYSNPGGVVYSDEVVKRFAALKPKAKDFRIFWDNAYCVHHLVDNPPVQANLLEEAKKAGNEDICYMFASTSKITHPGSGIAMIAASQNNLAYLKKALGF
;
A
#
# COMPACT_ATOMS: atom_id res chain seq x y z
N TYR A 1 -0.74 5.72 8.46
CA TYR A 1 -1.72 5.21 9.45
C TYR A 1 -3.05 5.93 9.35
N TRP A 2 -3.05 7.28 9.22
CA TRP A 2 -4.26 8.07 9.08
C TRP A 2 -5.16 7.54 7.93
N ALA A 3 -4.63 7.26 6.75
CA ALA A 3 -5.41 6.75 5.63
C ALA A 3 -6.06 5.38 5.92
N MET A 4 -5.39 4.51 6.70
CA MET A 4 -5.95 3.23 7.13
C MET A 4 -7.07 3.43 8.14
N SER A 5 -6.87 4.31 9.13
CA SER A 5 -7.92 4.68 10.09
C SER A 5 -9.14 5.29 9.38
N LEU A 6 -8.90 6.18 8.40
CA LEU A 6 -9.98 6.76 7.58
C LEU A 6 -10.75 5.68 6.81
N ALA A 7 -10.05 4.70 6.22
CA ALA A 7 -10.70 3.59 5.54
C ALA A 7 -11.60 2.79 6.50
N MET A 8 -11.17 2.58 7.74
CA MET A 8 -11.97 1.88 8.76
C MET A 8 -13.20 2.68 9.19
N THR A 9 -13.06 4.00 9.37
CA THR A 9 -14.14 4.85 9.91
C THR A 9 -15.08 5.42 8.85
N ASN A 10 -14.56 5.75 7.67
CA ASN A 10 -15.29 6.45 6.60
C ASN A 10 -15.37 5.65 5.31
N GLY A 11 -14.50 4.65 5.15
CA GLY A 11 -14.32 3.89 3.91
C GLY A 11 -13.24 4.51 3.01
N VAL A 12 -13.09 3.93 1.83
CA VAL A 12 -12.37 4.50 0.71
C VAL A 12 -13.36 5.04 -0.31
N MET A 13 -12.92 5.74 -1.33
CA MET A 13 -13.80 6.25 -2.38
C MET A 13 -14.74 5.15 -2.90
N GLY A 14 -16.03 5.42 -2.86
CA GLY A 14 -17.08 4.53 -3.36
C GLY A 14 -17.45 3.35 -2.44
N SER A 15 -16.93 3.31 -1.19
CA SER A 15 -17.25 2.25 -0.25
C SER A 15 -17.92 2.74 1.03
N LYS A 16 -18.56 1.81 1.75
CA LYS A 16 -18.90 2.03 3.17
C LYS A 16 -17.65 1.93 4.04
N PRO A 17 -17.67 2.44 5.28
CA PRO A 17 -16.60 2.23 6.25
C PRO A 17 -16.19 0.76 6.35
N TRP A 18 -14.89 0.46 6.32
CA TRP A 18 -14.43 -0.92 6.44
C TRP A 18 -14.81 -1.55 7.78
N GLY A 19 -14.83 -0.77 8.85
CA GLY A 19 -15.31 -1.23 10.16
C GLY A 19 -16.78 -1.63 10.23
N LYS A 20 -17.56 -1.45 9.16
CA LYS A 20 -18.96 -1.93 9.03
C LYS A 20 -19.08 -3.24 8.24
N TYR A 21 -17.96 -3.86 7.85
CA TYR A 21 -17.97 -5.22 7.33
C TYR A 21 -17.77 -6.20 8.48
N ASP A 22 -18.35 -7.37 8.37
CA ASP A 22 -18.22 -8.42 9.38
C ASP A 22 -16.77 -8.90 9.51
N LYS A 23 -16.02 -8.81 8.41
CA LYS A 23 -14.61 -9.22 8.36
C LYS A 23 -13.85 -8.32 7.41
N VAL A 24 -12.67 -7.87 7.86
CA VAL A 24 -11.69 -7.10 7.07
C VAL A 24 -10.33 -7.75 7.21
N LYS A 25 -9.73 -8.09 6.09
CA LYS A 25 -8.37 -8.66 6.03
C LYS A 25 -7.41 -7.71 5.34
N VAL A 26 -6.16 -7.78 5.76
CA VAL A 26 -5.05 -7.08 5.11
C VAL A 26 -3.90 -8.04 4.80
N LEU A 27 -3.39 -7.98 3.57
CA LEU A 27 -2.22 -8.75 3.18
C LEU A 27 -0.96 -8.11 3.75
N CYS A 28 -0.12 -8.93 4.35
CA CYS A 28 1.10 -8.54 5.03
C CYS A 28 2.28 -9.32 4.42
N PRO A 29 3.07 -8.73 3.52
CA PRO A 29 4.32 -9.33 3.07
C PRO A 29 5.27 -9.54 4.24
N VAL A 30 5.76 -10.79 4.39
CA VAL A 30 6.63 -11.20 5.52
C VAL A 30 7.93 -11.82 5.01
N PRO A 31 9.08 -11.45 5.60
CA PRO A 31 9.25 -10.48 6.68
C PRO A 31 8.90 -9.04 6.25
N GLY A 32 8.32 -8.24 7.16
CA GLY A 32 7.83 -6.89 6.86
C GLY A 32 7.90 -5.95 8.07
N TYR A 33 7.47 -4.72 7.88
CA TYR A 33 7.54 -3.70 8.94
C TYR A 33 6.44 -3.92 9.98
N ASP A 34 6.84 -4.23 11.21
CA ASP A 34 5.99 -4.62 12.33
C ASP A 34 4.88 -3.60 12.67
N ARG A 35 5.15 -2.30 12.48
CA ARG A 35 4.17 -1.25 12.75
C ARG A 35 2.97 -1.27 11.82
N HIS A 36 3.14 -1.69 10.57
CA HIS A 36 2.02 -1.90 9.66
C HIS A 36 1.09 -2.98 10.19
N PHE A 37 1.66 -4.06 10.72
CA PHE A 37 0.91 -5.18 11.27
C PHE A 37 0.20 -4.78 12.56
N ALA A 38 0.93 -4.20 13.51
CA ALA A 38 0.37 -3.77 14.79
C ALA A 38 -0.78 -2.76 14.64
N VAL A 39 -0.67 -1.79 13.70
CA VAL A 39 -1.75 -0.83 13.43
C VAL A 39 -2.97 -1.51 12.83
N SER A 40 -2.76 -2.46 11.92
CA SER A 40 -3.86 -3.21 11.30
C SER A 40 -4.61 -4.06 12.33
N GLU A 41 -3.89 -4.77 13.20
CA GLU A 41 -4.49 -5.52 14.31
C GLU A 41 -5.24 -4.61 15.29
N PHE A 42 -4.63 -3.49 15.67
CA PHE A 42 -5.27 -2.49 16.55
C PHE A 42 -6.59 -1.97 15.98
N LEU A 43 -6.68 -1.85 14.66
CA LEU A 43 -7.90 -1.45 13.95
C LEU A 43 -8.89 -2.60 13.74
N GLY A 44 -8.60 -3.80 14.24
CA GLY A 44 -9.47 -4.97 14.16
C GLY A 44 -9.41 -5.74 12.84
N MET A 45 -8.35 -5.55 12.05
CA MET A 45 -8.15 -6.29 10.80
C MET A 45 -7.47 -7.64 11.07
N GLU A 46 -7.86 -8.66 10.31
CA GLU A 46 -7.17 -9.95 10.27
C GLU A 46 -5.95 -9.85 9.33
N LEU A 47 -4.79 -10.21 9.83
CA LEU A 47 -3.55 -10.24 9.05
C LEU A 47 -3.45 -11.53 8.23
N VAL A 48 -3.15 -11.40 6.95
CA VAL A 48 -2.89 -12.54 6.05
C VAL A 48 -1.46 -12.43 5.53
N ASN A 49 -0.60 -13.33 5.97
CA ASN A 49 0.80 -13.33 5.58
C ASN A 49 0.99 -13.74 4.13
N VAL A 50 1.85 -13.01 3.42
CA VAL A 50 2.31 -13.31 2.07
C VAL A 50 3.83 -13.43 2.09
N PRO A 51 4.42 -14.53 1.59
CA PRO A 51 5.87 -14.67 1.55
C PRO A 51 6.53 -13.58 0.70
N MET A 52 7.66 -13.03 1.18
CA MET A 52 8.55 -12.20 0.36
C MET A 52 9.49 -13.08 -0.45
N LYS A 53 9.74 -12.69 -1.69
CA LYS A 53 10.77 -13.21 -2.61
C LYS A 53 11.89 -12.19 -2.77
N GLU A 54 12.90 -12.51 -3.56
CA GLU A 54 14.08 -11.65 -3.80
C GLU A 54 13.72 -10.31 -4.46
N ASN A 55 12.61 -10.27 -5.21
CA ASN A 55 12.18 -9.12 -6.02
C ASN A 55 10.83 -8.53 -5.60
N GLY A 56 10.34 -8.85 -4.41
CA GLY A 56 9.07 -8.38 -3.88
C GLY A 56 8.23 -9.50 -3.25
N PRO A 57 6.97 -9.27 -2.90
CA PRO A 57 6.08 -10.31 -2.40
C PRO A 57 5.77 -11.35 -3.48
N ASP A 58 5.36 -12.55 -3.05
CA ASP A 58 4.89 -13.58 -3.95
C ASP A 58 3.59 -13.15 -4.63
N MET A 59 3.73 -12.60 -5.85
CA MET A 59 2.60 -12.06 -6.58
C MET A 59 1.58 -13.11 -7.02
N ASP A 60 1.97 -14.38 -7.20
CA ASP A 60 1.03 -15.45 -7.54
C ASP A 60 0.05 -15.68 -6.38
N ILE A 61 0.56 -15.60 -5.16
CA ILE A 61 -0.26 -15.67 -3.93
C ILE A 61 -1.12 -14.41 -3.79
N VAL A 62 -0.54 -13.22 -3.97
CA VAL A 62 -1.28 -11.94 -3.87
C VAL A 62 -2.45 -11.93 -4.84
N GLU A 63 -2.19 -12.18 -6.13
CA GLU A 63 -3.21 -12.15 -7.19
C GLU A 63 -4.35 -13.14 -6.91
N LYS A 64 -3.99 -14.38 -6.53
CA LYS A 64 -4.98 -15.40 -6.18
C LYS A 64 -5.86 -14.95 -5.01
N LEU A 65 -5.24 -14.53 -3.91
CA LEU A 65 -5.96 -14.15 -2.70
C LEU A 65 -6.91 -12.98 -2.94
N VAL A 66 -6.46 -11.91 -3.60
CA VAL A 66 -7.33 -10.73 -3.85
C VAL A 66 -8.44 -11.02 -4.86
N ALA A 67 -8.23 -11.97 -5.79
CA ALA A 67 -9.23 -12.36 -6.76
C ALA A 67 -10.34 -13.27 -6.17
N GLU A 68 -10.01 -14.05 -5.13
CA GLU A 68 -10.93 -15.03 -4.55
C GLU A 68 -11.69 -14.51 -3.33
N ASP A 69 -11.08 -13.62 -2.52
CA ASP A 69 -11.59 -13.18 -1.22
C ASP A 69 -11.89 -11.67 -1.19
N ASP A 70 -13.18 -11.32 -1.14
CA ASP A 70 -13.65 -9.93 -1.08
C ASP A 70 -13.57 -9.32 0.34
N THR A 71 -13.17 -10.08 1.34
CA THR A 71 -12.88 -9.57 2.68
C THR A 71 -11.49 -8.96 2.77
N ILE A 72 -10.60 -9.22 1.81
CA ILE A 72 -9.28 -8.62 1.71
C ILE A 72 -9.41 -7.20 1.14
N LYS A 73 -9.15 -6.20 1.99
CA LYS A 73 -9.34 -4.78 1.65
C LYS A 73 -8.04 -4.04 1.38
N ALA A 74 -6.91 -4.57 1.84
CA ALA A 74 -5.65 -3.88 1.68
C ALA A 74 -4.46 -4.84 1.57
N ILE A 75 -3.36 -4.28 1.06
CA ILE A 75 -2.01 -4.81 1.19
C ILE A 75 -1.06 -3.70 1.61
N TRP A 76 -0.15 -3.98 2.55
CA TRP A 76 0.98 -3.12 2.87
C TRP A 76 2.19 -3.45 1.99
N CYS A 77 2.82 -2.44 1.43
CA CYS A 77 4.03 -2.60 0.62
C CYS A 77 5.09 -1.59 1.05
N VAL A 78 6.35 -2.06 1.20
CA VAL A 78 7.54 -1.21 1.34
C VAL A 78 8.44 -1.51 0.15
N PRO A 79 8.27 -0.80 -0.98
CA PRO A 79 8.78 -1.25 -2.28
C PRO A 79 10.28 -1.01 -2.50
N MET A 80 10.87 -0.06 -1.79
CA MET A 80 12.30 0.28 -1.86
C MET A 80 12.95 -0.04 -0.52
N TYR A 81 14.00 -0.88 -0.56
CA TYR A 81 14.79 -1.24 0.63
C TYR A 81 13.91 -1.67 1.80
N SER A 82 13.02 -2.64 1.57
CA SER A 82 12.01 -3.09 2.52
C SER A 82 12.59 -3.41 3.90
N ASN A 83 11.89 -3.02 4.95
CA ASN A 83 12.29 -3.30 6.33
C ASN A 83 11.60 -4.61 6.81
N PRO A 84 12.36 -5.64 7.27
CA PRO A 84 13.81 -5.66 7.49
C PRO A 84 14.65 -6.20 6.32
N GLY A 85 14.04 -6.73 5.26
CA GLY A 85 14.72 -7.57 4.26
C GLY A 85 15.58 -6.81 3.24
N GLY A 86 15.49 -5.48 3.14
CA GLY A 86 16.24 -4.68 2.16
C GLY A 86 15.82 -4.90 0.69
N VAL A 87 14.74 -5.62 0.45
CA VAL A 87 14.26 -5.97 -0.90
C VAL A 87 13.81 -4.73 -1.64
N VAL A 88 14.17 -4.64 -2.93
CA VAL A 88 13.64 -3.67 -3.89
C VAL A 88 12.69 -4.41 -4.82
N TYR A 89 11.44 -3.97 -4.92
CA TYR A 89 10.46 -4.59 -5.82
C TYR A 89 10.85 -4.34 -7.27
N SER A 90 10.85 -5.39 -8.08
CA SER A 90 11.15 -5.26 -9.51
C SER A 90 10.02 -4.55 -10.26
N ASP A 91 10.35 -4.00 -11.44
CA ASP A 91 9.36 -3.38 -12.33
C ASP A 91 8.24 -4.35 -12.73
N GLU A 92 8.55 -5.64 -12.84
CA GLU A 92 7.56 -6.68 -13.09
C GLU A 92 6.56 -6.78 -11.94
N VAL A 93 7.05 -6.83 -10.70
CA VAL A 93 6.20 -6.84 -9.49
C VAL A 93 5.33 -5.58 -9.42
N VAL A 94 5.90 -4.41 -9.70
CA VAL A 94 5.13 -3.15 -9.74
C VAL A 94 4.02 -3.19 -10.78
N LYS A 95 4.30 -3.68 -11.99
CA LYS A 95 3.30 -3.82 -13.06
C LYS A 95 2.21 -4.84 -12.70
N ARG A 96 2.57 -5.94 -12.04
CA ARG A 96 1.59 -6.92 -11.54
C ARG A 96 0.68 -6.30 -10.48
N PHE A 97 1.22 -5.51 -9.55
CA PHE A 97 0.40 -4.73 -8.60
C PHE A 97 -0.55 -3.77 -9.32
N ALA A 98 -0.06 -3.04 -10.32
CA ALA A 98 -0.86 -2.11 -11.11
C ALA A 98 -2.03 -2.78 -11.83
N ALA A 99 -1.84 -4.02 -12.27
CA ALA A 99 -2.82 -4.80 -13.01
C ALA A 99 -3.75 -5.67 -12.15
N LEU A 100 -3.65 -5.63 -10.82
CA LEU A 100 -4.47 -6.42 -9.91
C LEU A 100 -5.97 -6.24 -10.18
N LYS A 101 -6.71 -7.34 -10.08
CA LYS A 101 -8.18 -7.36 -10.25
C LYS A 101 -8.84 -7.91 -8.99
N PRO A 102 -8.86 -7.12 -7.90
CA PRO A 102 -9.45 -7.57 -6.65
C PRO A 102 -10.95 -7.81 -6.79
N LYS A 103 -11.44 -8.86 -6.13
CA LYS A 103 -12.87 -9.11 -5.95
C LYS A 103 -13.54 -8.01 -5.11
N ALA A 104 -12.82 -7.50 -4.09
CA ALA A 104 -13.23 -6.33 -3.34
C ALA A 104 -13.01 -5.05 -4.15
N LYS A 105 -14.08 -4.37 -4.55
CA LYS A 105 -14.02 -3.11 -5.32
C LYS A 105 -13.37 -1.95 -4.53
N ASP A 106 -13.38 -2.06 -3.24
CA ASP A 106 -12.80 -1.12 -2.28
C ASP A 106 -11.41 -1.52 -1.80
N PHE A 107 -10.77 -2.50 -2.43
CA PHE A 107 -9.37 -2.86 -2.15
C PHE A 107 -8.42 -1.72 -2.48
N ARG A 108 -7.38 -1.51 -1.62
CA ARG A 108 -6.33 -0.50 -1.85
C ARG A 108 -4.95 -1.06 -1.53
N ILE A 109 -3.98 -0.66 -2.35
CA ILE A 109 -2.56 -0.87 -2.11
C ILE A 109 -2.05 0.31 -1.28
N PHE A 110 -1.49 0.03 -0.10
CA PHE A 110 -0.80 0.99 0.74
C PHE A 110 0.69 0.90 0.48
N TRP A 111 1.18 1.77 -0.40
CA TRP A 111 2.54 1.77 -0.93
C TRP A 111 3.41 2.73 -0.13
N ASP A 112 4.05 2.23 0.94
CA ASP A 112 4.89 3.00 1.85
C ASP A 112 6.31 3.12 1.29
N ASN A 113 6.56 4.21 0.58
CA ASN A 113 7.84 4.48 -0.06
C ASN A 113 8.78 5.29 0.86
N ALA A 114 8.92 4.84 2.11
CA ALA A 114 9.69 5.51 3.14
C ALA A 114 11.18 5.65 2.81
N TYR A 115 11.71 4.76 1.97
CA TYR A 115 13.15 4.67 1.67
C TYR A 115 13.50 5.00 0.22
N CYS A 116 12.62 5.70 -0.51
CA CYS A 116 12.76 5.98 -1.95
C CYS A 116 14.05 6.69 -2.38
N VAL A 117 14.75 7.34 -1.46
CA VAL A 117 16.00 8.08 -1.73
C VAL A 117 17.20 7.59 -0.90
N HIS A 118 17.06 6.42 -0.23
CA HIS A 118 18.10 5.89 0.68
C HIS A 118 19.06 4.95 -0.04
N HIS A 119 19.59 5.44 -1.16
CA HIS A 119 20.53 4.67 -1.98
C HIS A 119 21.89 4.54 -1.29
N LEU A 120 22.43 3.32 -1.30
CA LEU A 120 23.74 2.98 -0.73
C LEU A 120 24.78 2.65 -1.83
N VAL A 121 24.42 2.89 -3.10
CA VAL A 121 25.25 2.60 -4.27
C VAL A 121 25.21 3.78 -5.24
N ASP A 122 26.29 3.96 -6.03
CA ASP A 122 26.41 5.07 -6.99
C ASP A 122 25.38 5.01 -8.12
N ASN A 123 24.99 3.80 -8.54
CA ASN A 123 23.99 3.56 -9.57
C ASN A 123 22.78 2.83 -8.96
N PRO A 124 21.90 3.55 -8.27
CA PRO A 124 20.77 2.93 -7.61
C PRO A 124 19.74 2.38 -8.61
N PRO A 125 18.97 1.36 -8.22
CA PRO A 125 17.88 0.87 -9.05
C PRO A 125 16.83 1.96 -9.24
N VAL A 126 16.37 2.14 -10.48
CA VAL A 126 15.23 2.99 -10.83
C VAL A 126 14.02 2.07 -10.88
N GLN A 127 13.06 2.30 -10.00
CA GLN A 127 11.84 1.51 -9.89
C GLN A 127 10.70 2.16 -10.68
N ALA A 128 9.90 1.36 -11.38
CA ALA A 128 8.68 1.81 -12.05
C ALA A 128 7.73 2.49 -11.03
N ASN A 129 7.06 3.55 -11.47
CA ASN A 129 6.09 4.26 -10.63
C ASN A 129 4.75 3.53 -10.63
N LEU A 130 4.31 3.04 -9.47
CA LEU A 130 3.07 2.28 -9.35
C LEU A 130 1.84 3.03 -9.87
N LEU A 131 1.72 4.33 -9.56
CA LEU A 131 0.55 5.11 -9.98
C LEU A 131 0.50 5.29 -11.50
N GLU A 132 1.67 5.49 -12.14
CA GLU A 132 1.76 5.58 -13.59
C GLU A 132 1.43 4.24 -14.26
N GLU A 133 1.95 3.14 -13.75
CA GLU A 133 1.64 1.81 -14.26
C GLU A 133 0.16 1.45 -14.04
N ALA A 134 -0.43 1.80 -12.88
CA ALA A 134 -1.84 1.62 -12.61
C ALA A 134 -2.73 2.45 -13.57
N LYS A 135 -2.31 3.68 -13.89
CA LYS A 135 -2.99 4.51 -14.90
C LYS A 135 -2.95 3.87 -16.29
N LYS A 136 -1.79 3.34 -16.72
CA LYS A 136 -1.68 2.61 -17.98
C LYS A 136 -2.58 1.37 -18.02
N ALA A 137 -2.76 0.72 -16.87
CA ALA A 137 -3.65 -0.44 -16.71
C ALA A 137 -5.14 -0.08 -16.57
N GLY A 138 -5.49 1.21 -16.54
CA GLY A 138 -6.87 1.68 -16.27
C GLY A 138 -7.36 1.38 -14.86
N ASN A 139 -6.45 1.35 -13.89
CA ASN A 139 -6.68 0.91 -12.50
C ASN A 139 -6.10 1.91 -11.48
N GLU A 140 -6.05 3.19 -11.82
CA GLU A 140 -5.36 4.24 -11.06
C GLU A 140 -5.90 4.45 -9.64
N ASP A 141 -7.15 4.09 -9.40
CA ASP A 141 -7.78 4.24 -8.08
C ASP A 141 -7.35 3.17 -7.07
N ILE A 142 -6.57 2.15 -7.50
CA ILE A 142 -6.21 1.03 -6.64
C ILE A 142 -5.19 1.37 -5.55
N CYS A 143 -4.40 2.43 -5.71
CA CYS A 143 -3.26 2.67 -4.84
C CYS A 143 -3.26 4.02 -4.13
N TYR A 144 -2.70 3.99 -2.92
CA TYR A 144 -2.23 5.14 -2.15
C TYR A 144 -0.71 5.01 -1.98
N MET A 145 0.06 5.97 -2.49
CA MET A 145 1.51 6.01 -2.35
C MET A 145 1.88 7.02 -1.27
N PHE A 146 2.73 6.62 -0.35
CA PHE A 146 3.15 7.44 0.78
C PHE A 146 4.64 7.71 0.71
N ALA A 147 5.02 8.91 1.10
CA ALA A 147 6.40 9.28 1.35
C ALA A 147 6.48 10.23 2.55
N SER A 148 7.64 10.35 3.15
CA SER A 148 7.89 11.32 4.20
C SER A 148 9.34 11.76 4.23
N THR A 149 9.59 12.92 4.85
CA THR A 149 10.95 13.40 5.09
C THR A 149 11.54 12.87 6.40
N SER A 150 10.80 12.05 7.15
CA SER A 150 11.21 11.57 8.49
C SER A 150 12.51 10.77 8.51
N LYS A 151 12.86 10.10 7.40
CA LYS A 151 14.11 9.34 7.24
C LYS A 151 15.21 10.15 6.56
N ILE A 152 14.92 11.37 6.08
CA ILE A 152 15.82 12.24 5.32
C ILE A 152 16.28 13.43 6.17
N THR A 153 15.40 13.91 7.06
CA THR A 153 15.61 15.06 7.94
C THR A 153 15.50 14.63 9.42
N HIS A 154 15.16 15.57 10.30
CA HIS A 154 14.95 15.26 11.71
C HIS A 154 13.67 14.45 11.94
N PRO A 155 13.75 13.27 12.59
CA PRO A 155 12.57 12.51 12.99
C PRO A 155 11.63 13.36 13.86
N GLY A 156 10.34 13.32 13.55
CA GLY A 156 9.32 14.09 14.29
C GLY A 156 9.09 15.52 13.78
N SER A 157 9.97 16.04 12.92
CA SER A 157 9.82 17.38 12.28
C SER A 157 9.53 17.27 10.78
N GLY A 158 9.22 16.07 10.31
CA GLY A 158 9.05 15.80 8.90
C GLY A 158 7.65 16.10 8.37
N ILE A 159 7.56 16.17 7.05
CA ILE A 159 6.31 16.24 6.30
C ILE A 159 6.01 14.85 5.75
N ALA A 160 4.77 14.41 5.84
CA ALA A 160 4.26 13.22 5.17
C ALA A 160 3.43 13.63 3.95
N MET A 161 3.54 12.85 2.89
CA MET A 161 2.89 13.10 1.62
C MET A 161 2.11 11.85 1.18
N ILE A 162 1.02 12.08 0.46
CA ILE A 162 0.27 11.05 -0.22
C ILE A 162 0.13 11.42 -1.70
N ALA A 163 0.40 10.46 -2.58
CA ALA A 163 0.08 10.52 -3.99
C ALA A 163 -0.96 9.45 -4.32
N ALA A 164 -1.96 9.79 -5.11
CA ALA A 164 -3.03 8.91 -5.53
C ALA A 164 -3.68 9.45 -6.82
N SER A 165 -4.64 8.72 -7.38
CA SER A 165 -5.45 9.23 -8.49
C SER A 165 -6.20 10.52 -8.11
N GLN A 166 -6.61 11.28 -9.11
CA GLN A 166 -7.40 12.51 -8.90
C GLN A 166 -8.70 12.22 -8.14
N ASN A 167 -9.35 11.10 -8.44
CA ASN A 167 -10.57 10.67 -7.78
C ASN A 167 -10.33 10.40 -6.28
N ASN A 168 -9.30 9.64 -5.97
CA ASN A 168 -8.92 9.36 -4.59
C ASN A 168 -8.52 10.63 -3.84
N LEU A 169 -7.76 11.53 -4.48
CA LEU A 169 -7.37 12.80 -3.86
C LEU A 169 -8.57 13.69 -3.57
N ALA A 170 -9.54 13.79 -4.50
CA ALA A 170 -10.77 14.52 -4.27
C ALA A 170 -11.57 13.96 -3.08
N TYR A 171 -11.66 12.63 -2.99
CA TYR A 171 -12.28 11.96 -1.84
C TYR A 171 -11.56 12.28 -0.52
N LEU A 172 -10.23 12.14 -0.50
CA LEU A 172 -9.43 12.37 0.69
C LEU A 172 -9.49 13.82 1.18
N LYS A 173 -9.42 14.79 0.27
CA LYS A 173 -9.60 16.22 0.59
C LYS A 173 -10.94 16.49 1.23
N LYS A 174 -12.03 15.97 0.64
CA LYS A 174 -13.38 16.10 1.22
C LYS A 174 -13.47 15.48 2.62
N ALA A 175 -12.86 14.31 2.83
CA ALA A 175 -12.85 13.65 4.13
C ALA A 175 -12.05 14.41 5.19
N LEU A 176 -11.07 15.22 4.78
CA LEU A 176 -10.27 16.10 5.64
C LEU A 176 -10.93 17.47 5.89
N GLY A 177 -12.00 17.78 5.17
CA GLY A 177 -12.66 19.08 5.27
C GLY A 177 -12.00 20.23 4.48
N PHE A 178 -11.25 19.87 3.41
CA PHE A 178 -10.65 20.86 2.50
C PHE A 178 -11.42 20.98 1.20
#